data_3207a5a6b1f3b0473fd921abfc4005f4
#
_entry.id   3207a5a6b1f3b0473fd921abfc4005f4
#
_cell.length_a   1.000
_cell.length_b   1.000
_cell.length_c   1.000
_cell.angle_alpha   90.00
_cell.angle_beta   90.00
_cell.angle_gamma   90.00
#
_symmetry.space_group_name_H-M   'P 1'
#
loop_
_entity.id
_entity.type
_entity.pdbx_description
1 polymer ?
#
loop_
_entity_poly.entity_id
_entity_poly.type
_entity_poly.pdbx_seq_one_letter_code
_entity_poly.pdbx_strand_id
1 'polypeptide(L)'
;VRGANGVVLITTKRGSQGKAKISVSTSWTALSPTKMVEQASSYEYANFYNQMSENDYWQTANLAVANGKYSSLEAYMAKKPFSKSFSDAIIQKFATGSDPIRFPNTRWADYIMKDVTLQQQHNLNISGGTDRVKYFISAGYYSQDGLFKEFGANYDFGYQYHRFNYRSNLDLKATKTTTLSFNVAGNVSNADKPYTGSGAAGLIKQIYYATPFSSPGIVDNKLVYCTTDYTDGLKLPFVGGSGMGYYGNGFMQTNINKLQMDLVLNQKLDFITKGLSFKAKGSYNSAYTINKQGNCQVASYNPLVQYDEQGNVIYNADGTP
;
A
#
# COMPACT_ATOMS: atom_id res chain seq x y z
N VAL A 1 -38.81 19.79 1.68
CA VAL A 1 -38.66 19.34 3.08
C VAL A 1 -37.40 18.49 3.13
N ARG A 2 -36.31 19.03 3.71
CA ARG A 2 -35.00 18.36 3.82
C ARG A 2 -34.73 17.91 5.26
N GLY A 3 -35.72 17.43 5.99
CA GLY A 3 -35.57 17.08 7.40
C GLY A 3 -36.38 15.86 7.87
N ALA A 4 -36.85 15.02 6.97
CA ALA A 4 -37.68 13.87 7.34
C ALA A 4 -36.99 12.86 8.27
N ASN A 5 -35.64 12.82 8.28
CA ASN A 5 -34.83 11.89 9.08
C ASN A 5 -33.99 12.57 10.17
N GLY A 6 -34.35 13.80 10.56
CA GLY A 6 -33.62 14.57 11.57
C GLY A 6 -32.49 15.43 10.96
N VAL A 7 -31.98 16.35 11.77
CA VAL A 7 -30.90 17.29 11.39
C VAL A 7 -29.76 17.18 12.42
N VAL A 8 -28.57 16.94 11.95
CA VAL A 8 -27.34 17.03 12.77
C VAL A 8 -26.74 18.44 12.55
N LEU A 9 -26.74 19.25 13.60
CA LEU A 9 -26.13 20.56 13.59
C LEU A 9 -24.71 20.48 14.17
N ILE A 10 -23.70 20.71 13.34
CA ILE A 10 -22.30 20.77 13.77
C ILE A 10 -21.86 22.22 13.88
N THR A 11 -21.52 22.66 15.09
CA THR A 11 -20.92 23.96 15.34
C THR A 11 -19.43 23.84 15.54
N THR A 12 -18.65 24.64 14.83
CA THR A 12 -17.19 24.67 14.97
C THR A 12 -16.76 25.50 16.18
N LYS A 13 -15.62 25.13 16.79
CA LYS A 13 -15.04 25.92 17.89
C LYS A 13 -14.78 27.35 17.44
N ARG A 14 -15.08 28.30 18.32
CA ARG A 14 -14.86 29.73 18.12
C ARG A 14 -13.99 30.29 19.24
N GLY A 15 -13.39 31.45 19.01
CA GLY A 15 -12.69 32.19 20.02
C GLY A 15 -13.61 32.67 21.14
N SER A 16 -13.07 32.84 22.31
CA SER A 16 -13.73 33.47 23.48
C SER A 16 -12.93 34.68 23.93
N GLN A 17 -13.61 35.62 24.62
CA GLN A 17 -12.91 36.72 25.24
C GLN A 17 -11.94 36.20 26.32
N GLY A 18 -10.73 36.73 26.33
CA GLY A 18 -9.71 36.40 27.29
C GLY A 18 -8.31 36.30 26.66
N LYS A 19 -7.33 35.98 27.50
CA LYS A 19 -5.95 35.77 27.05
C LYS A 19 -5.87 34.61 26.04
N ALA A 20 -4.90 34.67 25.16
CA ALA A 20 -4.64 33.60 24.22
C ALA A 20 -4.38 32.28 24.95
N LYS A 21 -5.13 31.25 24.55
CA LYS A 21 -4.92 29.87 24.98
C LYS A 21 -4.31 29.09 23.83
N ILE A 22 -3.15 28.49 24.08
CA ILE A 22 -2.44 27.66 23.12
C ILE A 22 -2.54 26.22 23.62
N SER A 23 -2.93 25.31 22.75
CA SER A 23 -2.98 23.88 23.00
C SER A 23 -2.23 23.16 21.89
N VAL A 24 -1.27 22.33 22.29
CA VAL A 24 -0.52 21.44 21.38
C VAL A 24 -0.80 20.01 21.80
N SER A 25 -1.09 19.16 20.84
CA SER A 25 -1.17 17.72 21.06
C SER A 25 -0.37 17.02 19.98
N THR A 26 0.32 15.99 20.39
CA THR A 26 1.15 15.18 19.49
C THR A 26 0.96 13.71 19.85
N SER A 27 0.92 12.86 18.83
CA SER A 27 0.72 11.43 18.97
C SER A 27 1.57 10.70 17.96
N TRP A 28 2.25 9.65 18.41
CA TRP A 28 2.96 8.68 17.58
C TRP A 28 2.35 7.32 17.82
N THR A 29 2.09 6.58 16.77
CA THR A 29 1.48 5.26 16.81
C THR A 29 2.32 4.31 15.96
N ALA A 30 2.78 3.23 16.57
CA ALA A 30 3.38 2.12 15.83
C ALA A 30 2.25 1.25 15.27
N LEU A 31 2.29 1.00 13.98
CA LEU A 31 1.35 0.15 13.27
C LEU A 31 2.06 -1.11 12.82
N SER A 32 1.46 -2.26 13.03
CA SER A 32 1.96 -3.56 12.57
C SER A 32 0.83 -4.36 11.93
N PRO A 33 1.12 -5.28 11.00
CA PRO A 33 0.12 -6.22 10.50
C PRO A 33 -0.46 -7.04 11.67
N THR A 34 -1.77 -7.12 11.76
CA THR A 34 -2.43 -7.88 12.84
C THR A 34 -2.18 -9.38 12.72
N LYS A 35 -2.17 -9.89 11.48
CA LYS A 35 -1.88 -11.28 11.15
C LYS A 35 -1.40 -11.38 9.72
N MET A 36 -0.33 -12.11 9.50
CA MET A 36 0.13 -12.52 8.18
C MET A 36 -0.11 -14.02 8.03
N VAL A 37 -0.45 -14.43 6.80
CA VAL A 37 -0.58 -15.86 6.49
C VAL A 37 0.82 -16.43 6.27
N GLU A 38 1.12 -17.54 6.91
CA GLU A 38 2.35 -18.27 6.66
C GLU A 38 2.32 -18.90 5.28
N GLN A 39 3.41 -18.73 4.54
CA GLN A 39 3.58 -19.32 3.23
C GLN A 39 4.42 -20.60 3.37
N ALA A 40 4.08 -21.64 2.61
CA ALA A 40 4.89 -22.83 2.51
C ALA A 40 6.29 -22.48 1.97
N SER A 41 7.31 -23.14 2.50
CA SER A 41 8.67 -23.09 1.96
C SER A 41 8.73 -23.71 0.57
N SER A 42 9.78 -23.41 -0.20
CA SER A 42 10.01 -24.03 -1.51
C SER A 42 10.11 -25.55 -1.42
N TYR A 43 10.71 -26.05 -0.34
CA TYR A 43 10.80 -27.48 -0.05
C TYR A 43 9.41 -28.11 0.18
N GLU A 44 8.60 -27.52 1.06
CA GLU A 44 7.24 -28.01 1.34
C GLU A 44 6.37 -27.93 0.09
N TYR A 45 6.42 -26.78 -0.62
CA TYR A 45 5.66 -26.59 -1.85
C TYR A 45 5.99 -27.67 -2.90
N ALA A 46 7.28 -27.92 -3.15
CA ALA A 46 7.72 -28.90 -4.13
C ALA A 46 7.28 -30.34 -3.76
N ASN A 47 7.36 -30.71 -2.48
CA ASN A 47 6.90 -32.01 -2.00
C ASN A 47 5.37 -32.17 -2.11
N PHE A 48 4.60 -31.17 -1.67
CA PHE A 48 3.13 -31.20 -1.80
C PHE A 48 2.70 -31.24 -3.26
N TYR A 49 3.38 -30.49 -4.14
CA TYR A 49 3.07 -30.50 -5.55
C TYR A 49 3.37 -31.88 -6.19
N ASN A 50 4.47 -32.50 -5.85
CA ASN A 50 4.78 -33.86 -6.31
C ASN A 50 3.73 -34.87 -5.83
N GLN A 51 3.31 -34.79 -4.56
CA GLN A 51 2.26 -35.64 -4.02
C GLN A 51 0.91 -35.43 -4.73
N MET A 52 0.56 -34.16 -5.00
CA MET A 52 -0.63 -33.83 -5.77
C MET A 52 -0.56 -34.43 -7.19
N SER A 53 0.58 -34.25 -7.87
CA SER A 53 0.80 -34.78 -9.23
C SER A 53 0.74 -36.31 -9.27
N GLU A 54 1.23 -37.00 -8.23
CA GLU A 54 1.13 -38.42 -8.10
C GLU A 54 -0.31 -38.90 -7.91
N ASN A 55 -1.08 -38.21 -7.04
CA ASN A 55 -2.50 -38.51 -6.85
C ASN A 55 -3.29 -38.32 -8.15
N ASP A 56 -3.04 -37.24 -8.89
CA ASP A 56 -3.69 -36.99 -10.20
C ASP A 56 -3.32 -38.04 -11.24
N TYR A 57 -2.05 -38.52 -11.22
CA TYR A 57 -1.60 -39.58 -12.08
C TYR A 57 -2.36 -40.89 -11.79
N TRP A 58 -2.48 -41.29 -10.52
CA TRP A 58 -3.23 -42.50 -10.14
C TRP A 58 -4.72 -42.39 -10.41
N GLN A 59 -5.33 -41.24 -10.21
CA GLN A 59 -6.71 -41.01 -10.59
C GLN A 59 -6.91 -41.19 -12.10
N THR A 60 -6.02 -40.59 -12.90
CA THR A 60 -6.04 -40.68 -14.36
C THR A 60 -5.83 -42.11 -14.84
N ALA A 61 -4.90 -42.85 -14.25
CA ALA A 61 -4.63 -44.25 -14.56
C ALA A 61 -5.85 -45.13 -14.28
N ASN A 62 -6.44 -45.02 -13.09
CA ASN A 62 -7.66 -45.75 -12.71
C ASN A 62 -8.82 -45.51 -13.67
N LEU A 63 -9.05 -44.24 -14.01
CA LEU A 63 -10.12 -43.89 -14.98
C LEU A 63 -9.85 -44.46 -16.38
N ALA A 64 -8.58 -44.49 -16.80
CA ALA A 64 -8.23 -45.02 -18.12
C ALA A 64 -8.43 -46.53 -18.20
N VAL A 65 -8.16 -47.27 -17.12
CA VAL A 65 -8.44 -48.71 -17.01
C VAL A 65 -9.96 -48.95 -16.92
N ALA A 66 -10.68 -48.23 -16.05
CA ALA A 66 -12.13 -48.36 -15.91
C ALA A 66 -12.89 -48.11 -17.23
N ASN A 67 -12.41 -47.17 -18.02
CA ASN A 67 -12.98 -46.87 -19.37
C ASN A 67 -12.49 -47.84 -20.47
N GLY A 68 -11.78 -48.92 -20.14
CA GLY A 68 -11.29 -49.93 -21.11
C GLY A 68 -10.20 -49.45 -22.06
N LYS A 69 -9.57 -48.28 -21.76
CA LYS A 69 -8.51 -47.71 -22.60
C LYS A 69 -7.19 -48.48 -22.41
N TYR A 70 -6.98 -49.09 -21.25
CA TYR A 70 -5.86 -49.95 -20.88
C TYR A 70 -6.39 -51.20 -20.19
N SER A 71 -5.73 -52.32 -20.42
CA SER A 71 -6.14 -53.61 -19.86
C SER A 71 -5.87 -53.73 -18.35
N SER A 72 -4.90 -52.98 -17.83
CA SER A 72 -4.55 -52.94 -16.42
C SER A 72 -3.74 -51.69 -16.08
N LEU A 73 -3.53 -51.44 -14.79
CA LEU A 73 -2.66 -50.37 -14.30
C LEU A 73 -1.20 -50.58 -14.74
N GLU A 74 -0.69 -51.81 -14.74
CA GLU A 74 0.65 -52.13 -15.22
C GLU A 74 0.83 -51.76 -16.70
N ALA A 75 -0.20 -52.05 -17.53
CA ALA A 75 -0.20 -51.65 -18.94
C ALA A 75 -0.22 -50.14 -19.13
N TYR A 76 -0.93 -49.42 -18.26
CA TYR A 76 -0.89 -47.95 -18.25
C TYR A 76 0.49 -47.44 -17.85
N MET A 77 1.04 -47.90 -16.74
CA MET A 77 2.36 -47.51 -16.19
C MET A 77 3.50 -47.79 -17.17
N ALA A 78 3.46 -48.92 -17.87
CA ALA A 78 4.46 -49.27 -18.87
C ALA A 78 4.51 -48.29 -20.05
N LYS A 79 3.36 -47.70 -20.41
CA LYS A 79 3.26 -46.70 -21.49
C LYS A 79 3.39 -45.26 -21.02
N LYS A 80 3.04 -44.99 -19.77
CA LYS A 80 3.04 -43.65 -19.16
C LYS A 80 3.58 -43.72 -17.75
N PRO A 81 4.90 -43.91 -17.57
CA PRO A 81 5.48 -43.95 -16.24
C PRO A 81 5.28 -42.60 -15.52
N PHE A 82 5.08 -42.68 -14.24
CA PHE A 82 5.02 -41.47 -13.39
C PHE A 82 6.44 -40.86 -13.33
N SER A 83 6.47 -39.54 -13.43
CA SER A 83 7.66 -38.74 -13.20
C SER A 83 7.33 -37.59 -12.24
N LYS A 84 8.16 -37.39 -11.23
CA LYS A 84 8.03 -36.26 -10.31
C LYS A 84 8.14 -34.94 -11.08
N SER A 85 7.27 -34.02 -10.79
CA SER A 85 7.32 -32.67 -11.38
C SER A 85 8.56 -31.88 -10.91
N PHE A 86 8.87 -31.95 -9.61
CA PHE A 86 10.12 -31.46 -9.05
C PHE A 86 11.04 -32.66 -8.82
N SER A 87 12.21 -32.68 -9.47
CA SER A 87 13.21 -33.72 -9.30
C SER A 87 13.79 -33.73 -7.89
N ASP A 88 14.32 -34.90 -7.45
CA ASP A 88 14.95 -35.02 -6.14
C ASP A 88 16.15 -34.06 -5.99
N ALA A 89 16.88 -33.81 -7.09
CA ALA A 89 17.99 -32.86 -7.10
C ALA A 89 17.50 -31.41 -6.76
N ILE A 90 16.36 -30.98 -7.33
CA ILE A 90 15.78 -29.66 -7.02
C ILE A 90 15.26 -29.62 -5.58
N ILE A 91 14.57 -30.67 -5.13
CA ILE A 91 14.10 -30.77 -3.74
C ILE A 91 15.26 -30.66 -2.76
N GLN A 92 16.39 -31.29 -3.08
CA GLN A 92 17.62 -31.21 -2.27
C GLN A 92 18.20 -29.78 -2.25
N LYS A 93 18.16 -29.04 -3.37
CA LYS A 93 18.54 -27.62 -3.42
C LYS A 93 17.68 -26.77 -2.49
N PHE A 94 16.36 -26.98 -2.52
CA PHE A 94 15.44 -26.29 -1.62
C PHE A 94 15.64 -26.66 -0.14
N ALA A 95 15.92 -27.94 0.15
CA ALA A 95 16.15 -28.41 1.52
C ALA A 95 17.42 -27.84 2.14
N THR A 96 18.49 -27.76 1.36
CA THR A 96 19.80 -27.30 1.85
C THR A 96 20.04 -25.82 1.72
N GLY A 97 19.26 -25.13 0.87
CA GLY A 97 19.51 -23.73 0.53
C GLY A 97 20.86 -23.49 -0.15
N SER A 98 21.43 -24.53 -0.78
CA SER A 98 22.79 -24.46 -1.37
C SER A 98 22.90 -23.59 -2.62
N ASP A 99 21.76 -23.15 -3.17
CA ASP A 99 21.70 -22.31 -4.36
C ASP A 99 20.51 -21.34 -4.26
N PRO A 100 20.62 -20.32 -3.39
CA PRO A 100 19.47 -19.49 -3.02
C PRO A 100 19.05 -18.51 -4.12
N ILE A 101 19.82 -18.35 -5.18
CA ILE A 101 19.50 -17.48 -6.30
C ILE A 101 18.68 -18.22 -7.35
N ARG A 102 19.12 -19.40 -7.78
CA ARG A 102 18.41 -20.21 -8.78
C ARG A 102 17.24 -20.99 -8.18
N PHE A 103 17.39 -21.41 -6.93
CA PHE A 103 16.39 -22.18 -6.19
C PHE A 103 16.07 -21.51 -4.85
N PRO A 104 15.50 -20.30 -4.89
CA PRO A 104 15.23 -19.52 -3.68
C PRO A 104 14.12 -20.12 -2.83
N ASN A 105 14.08 -19.67 -1.59
CA ASN A 105 13.00 -19.93 -0.64
C ASN A 105 12.52 -18.58 -0.06
N THR A 106 11.88 -17.79 -0.89
CA THR A 106 11.50 -16.42 -0.55
C THR A 106 10.15 -16.40 0.15
N ARG A 107 10.15 -16.01 1.40
CA ARG A 107 8.92 -15.71 2.17
C ARG A 107 8.45 -14.31 1.80
N TRP A 108 7.59 -14.21 0.81
CA TRP A 108 7.20 -12.94 0.17
C TRP A 108 6.61 -11.93 1.13
N ALA A 109 5.81 -12.37 2.10
CA ALA A 109 5.25 -11.49 3.10
C ALA A 109 6.35 -10.82 3.94
N ASP A 110 7.28 -11.60 4.46
CA ASP A 110 8.40 -11.09 5.29
C ASP A 110 9.40 -10.28 4.44
N TYR A 111 9.55 -10.66 3.17
CA TYR A 111 10.46 -9.99 2.26
C TYR A 111 9.98 -8.58 1.91
N ILE A 112 8.69 -8.43 1.62
CA ILE A 112 8.11 -7.19 1.08
C ILE A 112 7.54 -6.27 2.16
N MET A 113 7.04 -6.82 3.27
CA MET A 113 6.36 -6.02 4.29
C MET A 113 7.28 -5.63 5.43
N LYS A 114 7.04 -4.45 5.98
CA LYS A 114 7.65 -3.96 7.23
C LYS A 114 6.89 -4.58 8.41
N ASP A 115 7.61 -4.99 9.44
CA ASP A 115 6.99 -5.47 10.68
C ASP A 115 6.27 -4.35 11.42
N VAL A 116 6.83 -3.14 11.36
CA VAL A 116 6.31 -1.95 12.02
C VAL A 116 6.47 -0.74 11.11
N THR A 117 5.47 0.12 11.12
CA THR A 117 5.51 1.44 10.49
C THR A 117 5.01 2.52 11.45
N LEU A 118 5.29 3.78 11.16
CA LEU A 118 4.98 4.90 12.02
C LEU A 118 3.81 5.74 11.47
N GLN A 119 2.89 6.06 12.36
CA GLN A 119 1.87 7.08 12.17
C GLN A 119 2.12 8.20 13.17
N GLN A 120 2.02 9.44 12.74
CA GLN A 120 2.14 10.60 13.61
C GLN A 120 1.05 11.63 13.34
N GLN A 121 0.61 12.27 14.41
CA GLN A 121 -0.39 13.33 14.35
C GLN A 121 0.00 14.45 15.32
N HIS A 122 0.02 15.67 14.79
CA HIS A 122 0.33 16.87 15.53
C HIS A 122 -0.80 17.89 15.33
N ASN A 123 -1.28 18.48 16.42
CA ASN A 123 -2.30 19.50 16.38
C ASN A 123 -1.90 20.71 17.21
N LEU A 124 -2.09 21.88 16.66
CA LEU A 124 -1.93 23.18 17.32
C LEU A 124 -3.26 23.90 17.29
N ASN A 125 -3.73 24.38 18.44
CA ASN A 125 -4.91 25.22 18.52
C ASN A 125 -4.57 26.48 19.30
N ILE A 126 -4.98 27.63 18.80
CA ILE A 126 -4.82 28.93 19.42
C ILE A 126 -6.20 29.58 19.44
N SER A 127 -6.64 30.02 20.61
CA SER A 127 -7.92 30.73 20.76
C SER A 127 -7.79 31.86 21.77
N GLY A 128 -8.52 32.94 21.51
CA GLY A 128 -8.51 34.08 22.40
C GLY A 128 -9.40 35.22 21.86
N GLY A 129 -9.28 36.37 22.47
CA GLY A 129 -9.97 37.55 21.96
C GLY A 129 -10.20 38.65 23.00
N THR A 130 -10.66 39.74 22.48
CA THR A 130 -11.14 40.88 23.24
C THR A 130 -12.68 40.96 23.17
N ASP A 131 -13.28 42.04 23.65
CA ASP A 131 -14.70 42.34 23.46
C ASP A 131 -15.03 42.61 21.99
N ARG A 132 -14.04 43.01 21.17
CA ARG A 132 -14.22 43.39 19.76
C ARG A 132 -13.79 42.27 18.78
N VAL A 133 -12.77 41.52 19.11
CA VAL A 133 -12.19 40.53 18.22
C VAL A 133 -12.09 39.19 18.95
N LYS A 134 -12.64 38.14 18.38
CA LYS A 134 -12.46 36.75 18.87
C LYS A 134 -11.91 35.90 17.74
N TYR A 135 -10.94 35.05 18.08
CA TYR A 135 -10.30 34.22 17.08
C TYR A 135 -10.07 32.77 17.60
N PHE A 136 -10.18 31.88 16.67
CA PHE A 136 -9.76 30.48 16.84
C PHE A 136 -8.96 30.06 15.61
N ILE A 137 -7.73 29.60 15.80
CA ILE A 137 -6.84 29.10 14.76
C ILE A 137 -6.47 27.67 15.11
N SER A 138 -6.52 26.80 14.13
CA SER A 138 -6.12 25.39 14.27
C SER A 138 -5.27 24.98 13.08
N ALA A 139 -4.17 24.29 13.35
CA ALA A 139 -3.34 23.62 12.36
C ALA A 139 -3.15 22.16 12.81
N GLY A 140 -3.25 21.23 11.87
CA GLY A 140 -3.04 19.82 12.13
C GLY A 140 -2.21 19.20 11.02
N TYR A 141 -1.24 18.38 11.41
CA TYR A 141 -0.45 17.55 10.51
C TYR A 141 -0.64 16.09 10.86
N TYR A 142 -0.86 15.29 9.85
CA TYR A 142 -0.96 13.84 9.96
C TYR A 142 -0.05 13.20 8.90
N SER A 143 0.72 12.21 9.32
CA SER A 143 1.57 11.42 8.45
C SER A 143 1.42 9.94 8.80
N GLN A 144 1.35 9.10 7.79
CA GLN A 144 1.33 7.66 7.94
C GLN A 144 2.16 7.03 6.83
N ASP A 145 3.14 6.24 7.23
CA ASP A 145 3.93 5.44 6.32
C ASP A 145 3.25 4.10 6.04
N GLY A 146 3.46 3.56 4.85
CA GLY A 146 2.93 2.26 4.47
C GLY A 146 3.77 1.10 5.00
N LEU A 147 3.15 -0.08 4.98
CA LEU A 147 3.77 -1.33 5.44
C LEU A 147 4.68 -1.99 4.38
N PHE A 148 4.73 -1.48 3.16
CA PHE A 148 5.58 -2.05 2.10
C PHE A 148 7.00 -1.48 2.19
N LYS A 149 7.99 -2.35 2.05
CA LYS A 149 9.42 -1.96 2.00
C LYS A 149 9.73 -1.28 0.67
N GLU A 150 10.67 -0.36 0.73
CA GLU A 150 11.30 0.27 -0.42
C GLU A 150 12.63 -0.42 -0.70
N PHE A 151 12.92 -0.67 -1.96
CA PHE A 151 14.09 -1.44 -2.37
C PHE A 151 15.11 -0.61 -3.16
N GLY A 152 15.24 0.68 -2.82
CA GLY A 152 16.27 1.55 -3.39
C GLY A 152 16.12 1.85 -4.87
N ALA A 153 14.93 1.69 -5.45
CA ALA A 153 14.66 2.11 -6.81
C ALA A 153 14.68 3.65 -6.94
N ASN A 154 14.81 4.14 -8.18
CA ASN A 154 14.81 5.58 -8.49
C ASN A 154 13.49 6.29 -8.14
N TYR A 155 12.47 5.55 -7.70
CA TYR A 155 11.16 6.03 -7.31
C TYR A 155 10.78 5.44 -5.98
N ASP A 156 10.08 6.23 -5.17
CA ASP A 156 9.44 5.75 -3.96
C ASP A 156 8.17 4.96 -4.32
N PHE A 157 8.20 3.66 -4.12
CA PHE A 157 7.07 2.76 -4.34
C PHE A 157 6.26 2.50 -3.07
N GLY A 158 6.65 3.09 -1.94
CA GLY A 158 5.97 2.94 -0.66
C GLY A 158 4.59 3.59 -0.67
N TYR A 159 3.72 3.10 0.21
CA TYR A 159 2.50 3.80 0.55
C TYR A 159 2.82 4.87 1.58
N GLN A 160 2.60 6.13 1.26
CA GLN A 160 2.77 7.24 2.17
C GLN A 160 1.55 8.15 2.09
N TYR A 161 1.12 8.64 3.24
CA TYR A 161 0.01 9.58 3.32
C TYR A 161 0.36 10.74 4.24
N HIS A 162 0.28 11.94 3.71
CA HIS A 162 0.46 13.17 4.46
C HIS A 162 -0.78 14.04 4.32
N ARG A 163 -1.21 14.65 5.43
CA ARG A 163 -2.35 15.58 5.43
C ARG A 163 -2.08 16.75 6.36
N PHE A 164 -2.21 17.92 5.81
CA PHE A 164 -2.21 19.18 6.55
C PHE A 164 -3.62 19.75 6.58
N ASN A 165 -4.16 20.00 7.77
CA ASN A 165 -5.45 20.62 7.99
C ASN A 165 -5.23 22.00 8.59
N TYR A 166 -6.04 22.97 8.20
CA TYR A 166 -6.02 24.32 8.78
C TYR A 166 -7.43 24.85 8.92
N ARG A 167 -7.60 25.66 9.96
CA ARG A 167 -8.85 26.38 10.23
C ARG A 167 -8.56 27.68 10.92
N SER A 168 -9.27 28.73 10.53
CA SER A 168 -9.29 30.02 11.20
C SER A 168 -10.74 30.52 11.25
N ASN A 169 -11.18 30.85 12.45
CA ASN A 169 -12.49 31.50 12.68
C ASN A 169 -12.19 32.82 13.35
N LEU A 170 -12.62 33.93 12.74
CA LEU A 170 -12.46 35.28 13.21
C LEU A 170 -13.82 35.94 13.33
N ASP A 171 -14.19 36.43 14.51
CA ASP A 171 -15.38 37.22 14.76
C ASP A 171 -14.95 38.64 15.14
N LEU A 172 -15.37 39.64 14.36
CA LEU A 172 -15.06 41.04 14.53
C LEU A 172 -16.35 41.84 14.80
N LYS A 173 -16.47 42.44 15.95
CA LYS A 173 -17.47 43.47 16.20
C LYS A 173 -16.99 44.80 15.60
N ALA A 174 -17.38 45.06 14.35
CA ALA A 174 -17.00 46.29 13.63
C ALA A 174 -17.62 47.53 14.27
N THR A 175 -18.88 47.42 14.73
CA THR A 175 -19.60 48.44 15.48
C THR A 175 -20.38 47.82 16.66
N LYS A 176 -21.12 48.62 17.44
CA LYS A 176 -22.00 48.08 18.48
C LYS A 176 -23.14 47.21 17.90
N THR A 177 -23.48 47.40 16.64
CA THR A 177 -24.60 46.74 15.95
C THR A 177 -24.16 45.82 14.82
N THR A 178 -22.90 45.90 14.37
CA THR A 178 -22.37 45.15 13.24
C THR A 178 -21.32 44.12 13.67
N THR A 179 -21.52 42.87 13.30
CA THR A 179 -20.53 41.78 13.49
C THR A 179 -20.19 41.14 12.14
N LEU A 180 -18.92 41.03 11.85
CA LEU A 180 -18.37 40.28 10.71
C LEU A 180 -17.74 39.00 11.22
N SER A 181 -18.07 37.86 10.63
CA SER A 181 -17.41 36.60 10.89
C SER A 181 -16.74 36.09 9.61
N PHE A 182 -15.45 35.86 9.69
CA PHE A 182 -14.67 35.26 8.61
C PHE A 182 -14.16 33.89 9.03
N ASN A 183 -14.57 32.88 8.29
CA ASN A 183 -14.16 31.49 8.56
C ASN A 183 -13.42 30.96 7.34
N VAL A 184 -12.26 30.37 7.58
CA VAL A 184 -11.48 29.66 6.57
C VAL A 184 -11.19 28.26 7.11
N ALA A 185 -11.38 27.24 6.31
CA ALA A 185 -10.99 25.89 6.63
C ALA A 185 -10.55 25.16 5.38
N GLY A 186 -9.63 24.25 5.52
CA GLY A 186 -9.20 23.43 4.41
C GLY A 186 -8.28 22.31 4.81
N ASN A 187 -7.95 21.49 3.83
CA ASN A 187 -6.90 20.50 3.95
C ASN A 187 -6.14 20.35 2.64
N VAL A 188 -4.87 20.02 2.77
CA VAL A 188 -4.01 19.57 1.68
C VAL A 188 -3.55 18.18 2.05
N SER A 189 -3.77 17.20 1.18
CA SER A 189 -3.27 15.86 1.39
C SER A 189 -2.53 15.34 0.18
N ASN A 190 -1.49 14.58 0.45
CA ASN A 190 -0.71 13.84 -0.53
C ASN A 190 -0.76 12.36 -0.19
N ALA A 191 -1.06 11.52 -1.17
CA ALA A 191 -1.01 10.07 -1.06
C ALA A 191 -0.13 9.53 -2.17
N ASP A 192 0.96 8.89 -1.78
CA ASP A 192 1.88 8.20 -2.68
C ASP A 192 1.62 6.69 -2.59
N LYS A 193 1.65 6.01 -3.71
CA LYS A 193 1.44 4.57 -3.80
C LYS A 193 2.09 3.99 -5.05
N PRO A 194 2.44 2.70 -5.04
CA PRO A 194 2.88 2.02 -6.25
C PRO A 194 1.79 2.07 -7.32
N TYR A 195 2.19 2.19 -8.57
CA TYR A 195 1.27 2.03 -9.70
C TYR A 195 0.96 0.55 -9.89
N THR A 196 -0.24 0.16 -9.48
CA THR A 196 -0.76 -1.19 -9.67
C THR A 196 -2.20 -1.10 -10.15
N GLY A 197 -2.57 -1.91 -11.11
CA GLY A 197 -3.94 -1.94 -11.63
C GLY A 197 -5.00 -2.35 -10.58
N SER A 198 -4.59 -2.96 -9.47
CA SER A 198 -5.48 -3.56 -8.47
C SER A 198 -5.36 -2.95 -7.07
N GLY A 199 -4.57 -1.89 -6.90
CA GLY A 199 -4.37 -1.24 -5.60
C GLY A 199 -3.74 -2.15 -4.54
N ALA A 200 -3.83 -1.76 -3.26
CA ALA A 200 -3.22 -2.49 -2.14
C ALA A 200 -3.73 -3.92 -1.98
N ALA A 201 -5.02 -4.16 -2.19
CA ALA A 201 -5.59 -5.51 -2.11
C ALA A 201 -5.01 -6.44 -3.18
N GLY A 202 -4.75 -5.92 -4.38
CA GLY A 202 -4.10 -6.66 -5.46
C GLY A 202 -2.65 -7.02 -5.13
N LEU A 203 -1.91 -6.13 -4.47
CA LEU A 203 -0.55 -6.39 -4.00
C LEU A 203 -0.52 -7.49 -2.94
N ILE A 204 -1.40 -7.43 -1.95
CA ILE A 204 -1.50 -8.46 -0.92
C ILE A 204 -1.84 -9.80 -1.56
N LYS A 205 -2.82 -9.82 -2.48
CA LYS A 205 -3.15 -11.02 -3.24
C LYS A 205 -1.92 -11.57 -3.97
N GLN A 206 -1.16 -10.72 -4.65
CA GLN A 206 0.04 -11.12 -5.39
C GLN A 206 1.10 -11.73 -4.47
N ILE A 207 1.32 -11.16 -3.27
CA ILE A 207 2.24 -11.70 -2.27
C ILE A 207 1.84 -13.14 -1.90
N TYR A 208 0.55 -13.40 -1.65
CA TYR A 208 0.08 -14.73 -1.25
C TYR A 208 0.04 -15.75 -2.39
N TYR A 209 -0.15 -15.32 -3.62
CA TYR A 209 -0.15 -16.21 -4.79
C TYR A 209 1.24 -16.43 -5.38
N ALA A 210 2.23 -15.67 -4.93
CA ALA A 210 3.61 -15.84 -5.39
C ALA A 210 4.19 -17.16 -4.88
N THR A 211 4.87 -17.87 -5.77
CA THR A 211 5.59 -19.08 -5.38
C THR A 211 6.90 -18.72 -4.68
N PRO A 212 7.33 -19.46 -3.66
CA PRO A 212 8.52 -19.10 -2.89
C PRO A 212 9.83 -19.25 -3.70
N PHE A 213 9.78 -19.91 -4.85
CA PHE A 213 10.95 -20.14 -5.73
C PHE A 213 10.89 -19.31 -7.03
N SER A 214 9.96 -18.37 -7.15
CA SER A 214 9.84 -17.55 -8.38
C SER A 214 10.96 -16.52 -8.53
N SER A 215 11.53 -16.07 -7.43
CA SER A 215 12.56 -15.05 -7.42
C SER A 215 13.25 -14.99 -6.06
N PRO A 216 14.56 -14.78 -5.99
CA PRO A 216 15.26 -14.43 -4.76
C PRO A 216 15.01 -12.97 -4.32
N GLY A 217 14.32 -12.18 -5.15
CA GLY A 217 14.13 -10.75 -4.94
C GLY A 217 15.20 -9.91 -5.65
N ILE A 218 15.78 -8.96 -4.92
CA ILE A 218 16.83 -8.08 -5.41
C ILE A 218 18.19 -8.64 -4.95
N VAL A 219 19.04 -8.94 -5.91
CA VAL A 219 20.41 -9.41 -5.70
C VAL A 219 21.34 -8.38 -6.37
N ASP A 220 22.30 -7.86 -5.64
CA ASP A 220 23.27 -6.85 -6.12
C ASP A 220 22.60 -5.67 -6.87
N ASN A 221 21.53 -5.11 -6.28
CA ASN A 221 20.68 -4.05 -6.84
C ASN A 221 19.98 -4.40 -8.16
N LYS A 222 19.89 -5.68 -8.50
CA LYS A 222 19.19 -6.17 -9.69
C LYS A 222 17.99 -7.02 -9.27
N LEU A 223 16.85 -6.80 -9.92
CA LEU A 223 15.66 -7.64 -9.74
C LEU A 223 15.87 -8.94 -10.51
N VAL A 224 15.87 -10.06 -9.79
CA VAL A 224 16.14 -11.39 -10.36
C VAL A 224 14.86 -12.22 -10.37
N TYR A 225 14.55 -12.84 -11.50
CA TYR A 225 13.47 -13.83 -11.65
C TYR A 225 14.05 -15.17 -12.03
N CYS A 226 13.58 -16.24 -11.39
CA CYS A 226 13.97 -17.59 -11.75
C CYS A 226 13.41 -17.99 -13.13
N THR A 227 14.05 -18.97 -13.75
CA THR A 227 13.65 -19.57 -15.03
C THR A 227 13.29 -21.03 -14.85
N THR A 228 12.61 -21.62 -15.84
CA THR A 228 12.30 -23.05 -15.85
C THR A 228 13.50 -23.93 -16.23
N ASP A 229 14.40 -23.41 -17.06
CA ASP A 229 15.52 -24.16 -17.63
C ASP A 229 16.85 -23.52 -17.24
N TYR A 230 17.73 -24.32 -16.67
CA TYR A 230 19.10 -23.94 -16.30
C TYR A 230 20.12 -24.68 -17.14
N THR A 231 21.29 -24.10 -17.34
CA THR A 231 22.37 -24.60 -18.18
C THR A 231 22.96 -25.92 -17.69
N ASP A 232 22.80 -26.23 -16.40
CA ASP A 232 23.24 -27.49 -15.78
C ASP A 232 22.22 -28.64 -15.94
N GLY A 233 21.15 -28.41 -16.73
CA GLY A 233 20.12 -29.40 -17.01
C GLY A 233 19.05 -29.54 -15.94
N LEU A 234 19.12 -28.79 -14.86
CA LEU A 234 18.05 -28.73 -13.86
C LEU A 234 16.85 -27.94 -14.43
N LYS A 235 15.64 -28.48 -14.24
CA LYS A 235 14.41 -27.89 -14.77
C LYS A 235 13.34 -27.77 -13.70
N LEU A 236 12.85 -26.54 -13.48
CA LEU A 236 11.64 -26.32 -12.71
C LEU A 236 10.41 -26.59 -13.59
N PRO A 237 9.36 -27.26 -13.09
CA PRO A 237 8.14 -27.49 -13.87
C PRO A 237 7.44 -26.18 -14.23
N PHE A 238 7.59 -25.17 -13.42
CA PHE A 238 7.11 -23.80 -13.60
C PHE A 238 7.82 -22.91 -12.57
N VAL A 239 7.72 -21.59 -12.75
CA VAL A 239 8.26 -20.60 -11.81
C VAL A 239 7.14 -19.96 -10.98
N GLY A 240 5.98 -19.73 -11.59
CA GLY A 240 4.84 -19.08 -10.94
C GLY A 240 4.98 -17.56 -10.83
N GLY A 241 4.08 -16.94 -10.09
CA GLY A 241 4.08 -15.50 -9.87
C GLY A 241 5.11 -15.07 -8.83
N SER A 242 5.67 -13.87 -9.00
CA SER A 242 6.55 -13.24 -8.03
C SER A 242 5.81 -12.20 -7.19
N GLY A 243 6.15 -12.10 -5.91
CA GLY A 243 5.68 -11.03 -5.03
C GLY A 243 6.19 -9.64 -5.44
N MET A 244 7.27 -9.58 -6.21
CA MET A 244 7.88 -8.32 -6.68
C MET A 244 7.20 -7.70 -7.90
N GLY A 245 6.08 -8.21 -8.38
CA GLY A 245 5.41 -7.71 -9.58
C GLY A 245 4.90 -6.27 -9.50
N TYR A 246 4.90 -5.63 -8.33
CA TYR A 246 4.65 -4.19 -8.18
C TYR A 246 5.92 -3.35 -8.31
N TYR A 247 7.08 -3.95 -8.05
CA TYR A 247 8.35 -3.26 -8.09
C TYR A 247 8.69 -2.86 -9.52
N GLY A 248 9.00 -1.59 -9.70
CA GLY A 248 9.39 -1.07 -11.00
C GLY A 248 8.23 -0.72 -11.96
N ASN A 249 6.98 -0.93 -11.58
CA ASN A 249 5.84 -0.56 -12.44
C ASN A 249 5.55 0.95 -12.46
N GLY A 250 6.17 1.71 -11.55
CA GLY A 250 5.99 3.14 -11.45
C GLY A 250 5.24 3.56 -10.17
N PHE A 251 4.85 4.82 -10.13
CA PHE A 251 4.19 5.42 -8.97
C PHE A 251 2.90 6.12 -9.35
N MET A 252 2.03 6.29 -8.39
CA MET A 252 0.88 7.16 -8.45
C MET A 252 0.87 8.08 -7.23
N GLN A 253 0.83 9.38 -7.48
CA GLN A 253 0.71 10.42 -6.46
C GLN A 253 -0.64 11.12 -6.62
N THR A 254 -1.41 11.20 -5.54
CA THR A 254 -2.70 11.89 -5.50
C THR A 254 -2.60 13.05 -4.53
N ASN A 255 -2.71 14.28 -5.05
CA ASN A 255 -2.77 15.49 -4.27
C ASN A 255 -4.21 16.01 -4.23
N ILE A 256 -4.77 16.16 -3.04
CA ILE A 256 -6.11 16.71 -2.84
C ILE A 256 -5.98 18.02 -2.07
N ASN A 257 -6.57 19.06 -2.61
CA ASN A 257 -6.69 20.36 -1.94
C ASN A 257 -8.18 20.72 -1.79
N LYS A 258 -8.57 21.07 -0.57
CA LYS A 258 -9.92 21.56 -0.26
C LYS A 258 -9.81 22.83 0.52
N LEU A 259 -10.55 23.86 0.08
CA LEU A 259 -10.64 25.15 0.70
C LEU A 259 -12.10 25.54 0.84
N GLN A 260 -12.48 26.00 2.01
CA GLN A 260 -13.78 26.56 2.30
C GLN A 260 -13.58 27.92 2.99
N MET A 261 -14.25 28.94 2.50
CA MET A 261 -14.28 30.27 3.10
C MET A 261 -15.73 30.73 3.25
N ASP A 262 -16.05 31.28 4.41
CA ASP A 262 -17.35 31.88 4.67
C ASP A 262 -17.15 33.31 5.23
N LEU A 263 -17.87 34.26 4.69
CA LEU A 263 -18.02 35.61 5.23
C LEU A 263 -19.46 35.79 5.67
N VAL A 264 -19.65 36.12 6.94
CA VAL A 264 -20.97 36.34 7.52
C VAL A 264 -21.05 37.77 8.08
N LEU A 265 -22.02 38.51 7.62
CA LEU A 265 -22.39 39.80 8.17
C LEU A 265 -23.65 39.64 9.02
N ASN A 266 -23.60 40.07 10.27
CA ASN A 266 -24.78 40.22 11.13
C ASN A 266 -24.92 41.69 11.51
N GLN A 267 -26.07 42.28 11.17
CA GLN A 267 -26.41 43.68 11.47
C GLN A 267 -27.65 43.71 12.34
N LYS A 268 -27.56 44.30 13.54
CA LYS A 268 -28.73 44.63 14.37
C LYS A 268 -29.36 45.89 13.83
N LEU A 269 -30.66 45.86 13.66
CA LEU A 269 -31.48 46.96 13.13
C LEU A 269 -32.46 47.47 14.19
N ASP A 270 -32.06 47.39 15.47
CA ASP A 270 -32.86 47.87 16.61
C ASP A 270 -33.26 49.36 16.48
N PHE A 271 -32.51 50.12 15.68
CA PHE A 271 -32.82 51.53 15.36
C PHE A 271 -34.03 51.68 14.43
N ILE A 272 -34.44 50.61 13.71
CA ILE A 272 -35.68 50.59 12.91
C ILE A 272 -36.79 49.95 13.74
N THR A 273 -36.56 48.75 14.26
CA THR A 273 -37.53 48.03 15.09
C THR A 273 -36.75 47.16 16.09
N LYS A 274 -37.12 47.24 17.38
CA LYS A 274 -36.47 46.48 18.45
C LYS A 274 -36.49 44.97 18.17
N GLY A 275 -35.32 44.33 18.22
CA GLY A 275 -35.14 42.91 17.94
C GLY A 275 -34.99 42.57 16.46
N LEU A 276 -35.09 43.51 15.54
CA LEU A 276 -34.85 43.30 14.12
C LEU A 276 -33.36 43.09 13.87
N SER A 277 -33.01 42.11 13.03
CA SER A 277 -31.65 41.87 12.59
C SER A 277 -31.61 41.42 11.13
N PHE A 278 -30.51 41.74 10.46
CA PHE A 278 -30.20 41.30 9.11
C PHE A 278 -28.96 40.42 9.14
N LYS A 279 -29.00 39.32 8.41
CA LYS A 279 -27.87 38.42 8.25
C LYS A 279 -27.63 38.09 6.78
N ALA A 280 -26.41 38.35 6.32
CA ALA A 280 -25.95 37.94 4.99
C ALA A 280 -24.78 36.97 5.14
N LYS A 281 -24.73 35.98 4.26
CA LYS A 281 -23.63 35.00 4.20
C LYS A 281 -23.17 34.81 2.75
N GLY A 282 -21.86 34.98 2.51
CA GLY A 282 -21.18 34.58 1.30
C GLY A 282 -20.31 33.38 1.60
N SER A 283 -20.28 32.38 0.70
CA SER A 283 -19.46 31.18 0.85
C SER A 283 -18.72 30.90 -0.45
N TYR A 284 -17.43 30.52 -0.32
CA TYR A 284 -16.62 30.05 -1.41
C TYR A 284 -16.07 28.68 -1.05
N ASN A 285 -16.27 27.72 -1.94
CA ASN A 285 -15.75 26.36 -1.78
C ASN A 285 -14.95 25.98 -3.02
N SER A 286 -13.75 25.47 -2.82
CA SER A 286 -12.90 24.92 -3.87
C SER A 286 -12.40 23.56 -3.46
N ALA A 287 -12.45 22.62 -4.38
CA ALA A 287 -11.86 21.30 -4.21
C ALA A 287 -11.29 20.84 -5.55
N TYR A 288 -10.02 20.44 -5.54
CA TYR A 288 -9.41 19.83 -6.71
C TYR A 288 -8.51 18.67 -6.31
N THR A 289 -8.37 17.73 -7.24
CA THR A 289 -7.50 16.58 -7.12
C THR A 289 -6.56 16.56 -8.31
N ILE A 290 -5.26 16.43 -8.04
CA ILE A 290 -4.23 16.24 -9.06
C ILE A 290 -3.70 14.83 -8.88
N ASN A 291 -3.82 14.02 -9.93
CA ASN A 291 -3.19 12.71 -10.00
C ASN A 291 -1.98 12.80 -10.92
N LYS A 292 -0.82 12.41 -10.38
CA LYS A 292 0.40 12.22 -11.15
C LYS A 292 0.71 10.74 -11.20
N GLN A 293 1.03 10.24 -12.37
CA GLN A 293 1.40 8.85 -12.58
C GLN A 293 2.68 8.82 -13.39
N GLY A 294 3.63 8.05 -12.93
CA GLY A 294 4.84 7.73 -13.66
C GLY A 294 4.91 6.22 -13.85
N ASN A 295 5.12 5.77 -15.08
CA ASN A 295 5.40 4.38 -15.38
C ASN A 295 6.92 4.21 -15.42
N CYS A 296 7.40 3.12 -14.86
CA CYS A 296 8.80 2.73 -14.92
C CYS A 296 8.86 1.25 -15.21
N GLN A 297 9.83 0.83 -15.97
CA GLN A 297 10.20 -0.57 -16.08
C GLN A 297 11.59 -0.74 -15.45
N VAL A 298 11.68 -1.59 -14.45
CA VAL A 298 12.95 -2.03 -13.92
C VAL A 298 13.37 -3.27 -14.71
N ALA A 299 14.61 -3.28 -15.18
CA ALA A 299 15.15 -4.44 -15.85
C ALA A 299 15.12 -5.64 -14.88
N SER A 300 14.65 -6.77 -15.37
CA SER A 300 14.70 -8.04 -14.65
C SER A 300 15.75 -8.95 -15.29
N TYR A 301 16.41 -9.71 -14.45
CA TYR A 301 17.49 -10.60 -14.85
C TYR A 301 17.13 -12.04 -14.52
N ASN A 302 17.52 -12.97 -15.37
CA ASN A 302 17.43 -14.41 -15.08
C ASN A 302 18.75 -14.89 -14.48
N PRO A 303 18.72 -15.73 -13.43
CA PRO A 303 19.93 -16.23 -12.81
C PRO A 303 20.53 -17.37 -13.64
N LEU A 304 21.15 -17.08 -14.74
CA LEU A 304 22.09 -18.00 -15.42
C LEU A 304 23.45 -17.92 -14.75
N VAL A 305 23.50 -18.12 -13.43
CA VAL A 305 24.55 -17.58 -12.62
C VAL A 305 25.69 -18.57 -12.48
N GLN A 306 26.92 -18.09 -12.77
CA GLN A 306 28.12 -18.62 -12.20
C GLN A 306 28.45 -17.86 -10.90
N TYR A 307 28.91 -18.59 -9.89
CA TYR A 307 29.42 -18.03 -8.65
C TYR A 307 30.94 -18.12 -8.63
N ASP A 308 31.59 -17.10 -8.07
CA ASP A 308 33.01 -17.21 -7.73
C ASP A 308 33.23 -18.13 -6.52
N GLU A 309 34.50 -18.39 -6.19
CA GLU A 309 34.86 -19.25 -5.06
C GLU A 309 34.40 -18.69 -3.71
N GLN A 310 34.11 -17.40 -3.63
CA GLN A 310 33.60 -16.71 -2.45
C GLN A 310 32.07 -16.69 -2.37
N GLY A 311 31.39 -17.24 -3.40
CA GLY A 311 29.92 -17.29 -3.47
C GLY A 311 29.27 -16.01 -4.00
N ASN A 312 30.05 -15.07 -4.57
CA ASN A 312 29.50 -13.90 -5.24
C ASN A 312 29.09 -14.23 -6.68
N VAL A 313 28.08 -13.53 -7.16
CA VAL A 313 27.59 -13.68 -8.53
C VAL A 313 28.62 -13.17 -9.53
N ILE A 314 29.03 -14.01 -10.48
CA ILE A 314 29.85 -13.58 -11.62
C ILE A 314 28.92 -13.00 -12.68
N TYR A 315 29.15 -11.74 -13.05
CA TYR A 315 28.41 -11.06 -14.12
C TYR A 315 29.15 -11.15 -15.45
N ASN A 316 28.40 -11.29 -16.53
CA ASN A 316 28.92 -11.16 -17.88
C ASN A 316 29.35 -9.71 -18.18
N ALA A 317 30.13 -9.52 -19.26
CA ALA A 317 30.62 -8.20 -19.65
C ALA A 317 29.48 -7.17 -19.96
N ASP A 318 28.28 -7.64 -20.29
CA ASP A 318 27.07 -6.83 -20.51
C ASP A 318 26.31 -6.50 -19.21
N GLY A 319 26.85 -6.94 -18.06
CA GLY A 319 26.22 -6.74 -16.76
C GLY A 319 25.08 -7.70 -16.44
N THR A 320 24.84 -8.72 -17.24
CA THR A 320 23.93 -9.82 -16.91
C THR A 320 24.61 -10.83 -15.98
N PRO A 321 23.91 -11.45 -15.02
CA PRO A 321 24.48 -12.52 -14.19
C PRO A 321 24.75 -13.78 -15.00
#